data_04109257f10786a0c3a180968ca2209f
#
_entry.id   04109257f10786a0c3a180968ca2209f
#
_cell.length_a   1.000
_cell.length_b   1.000
_cell.length_c   1.000
_cell.angle_alpha   90.00
_cell.angle_beta   90.00
_cell.angle_gamma   90.00
#
_symmetry.space_group_name_H-M   'P 1'
#
loop_
_entity.id
_entity.type
_entity.pdbx_description
1 polymer ?
#
loop_
_entity_poly.entity_id
_entity_poly.type
_entity_poly.pdbx_seq_one_letter_code
_entity_poly.pdbx_strand_id
1 'polypeptide(L)'
;YEKDLAAVKQANAANETDYQTKLAAYQTELARVQKANADAKAAYEKAVEENTAKNAALQAENEEIKQRNAAAKTDYEAKLAKYEADLAKYKKELAEYPAKLQAYKDEQAKIKAAMALAESKKNEDGNLSRPSAQSLIFKSEPNAELSLTTTGEFVSYTGMEAAVKNTAEFANKLFQLDNFKVTDIQNANYQTNKQESFGTVGKYSEYNSNVTSGKGPTEWSSVLLKRGQSATATYTNLQGTYYQGKKVSKIVYTYTLDPSSKFRNDKAWLGIFKDPTMGVFASAYTGNTEDATSLFVKTEFQFYDEDGQIINFDKALMSVASLNREANSIEMAKDYTGNFIKISGSSVGEKNGQIYATESENFKKGV
;
A
#
# COMPACT_ATOMS: atom_id res chain seq x y z
N TYR A 1 -37.13 -108.08 -62.55
CA TYR A 1 -36.05 -107.09 -62.80
C TYR A 1 -36.61 -105.64 -62.91
N GLU A 2 -37.63 -105.34 -63.76
CA GLU A 2 -38.17 -103.97 -63.89
C GLU A 2 -38.83 -103.47 -62.61
N LYS A 3 -39.53 -104.31 -61.85
CA LYS A 3 -40.15 -103.94 -60.58
C LYS A 3 -39.09 -103.65 -59.46
N ASP A 4 -38.03 -104.46 -59.46
CA ASP A 4 -36.94 -104.27 -58.55
C ASP A 4 -36.11 -103.00 -58.86
N LEU A 5 -35.96 -102.75 -60.21
CA LEU A 5 -35.29 -101.49 -60.65
C LEU A 5 -36.10 -100.27 -60.27
N ALA A 6 -37.43 -100.34 -60.41
CA ALA A 6 -38.31 -99.24 -59.99
C ALA A 6 -38.24 -98.97 -58.49
N ALA A 7 -38.24 -100.01 -57.65
CA ALA A 7 -38.11 -99.95 -56.23
C ALA A 7 -36.76 -99.27 -55.80
N VAL A 8 -35.67 -99.73 -56.45
CA VAL A 8 -34.34 -99.15 -56.21
C VAL A 8 -34.30 -97.69 -56.63
N LYS A 9 -34.89 -97.28 -57.79
CA LYS A 9 -34.95 -95.86 -58.17
C LYS A 9 -35.76 -95.00 -57.20
N GLN A 10 -36.89 -95.58 -56.71
CA GLN A 10 -37.72 -94.85 -55.72
C GLN A 10 -36.98 -94.68 -54.34
N ALA A 11 -36.28 -95.77 -53.90
CA ALA A 11 -35.47 -95.69 -52.67
C ALA A 11 -34.33 -94.69 -52.81
N ASN A 12 -33.65 -94.66 -53.94
CA ASN A 12 -32.60 -93.67 -54.24
C ASN A 12 -33.15 -92.23 -54.29
N ALA A 13 -34.30 -92.05 -54.88
CA ALA A 13 -34.94 -90.72 -54.90
C ALA A 13 -35.34 -90.23 -53.45
N ALA A 14 -35.87 -91.21 -52.68
CA ALA A 14 -36.20 -90.91 -51.23
C ALA A 14 -34.93 -90.56 -50.41
N ASN A 15 -33.87 -91.34 -50.61
CA ASN A 15 -32.57 -91.06 -49.92
C ASN A 15 -31.96 -89.72 -50.35
N GLU A 16 -32.07 -89.45 -51.68
CA GLU A 16 -31.60 -88.10 -52.13
C GLU A 16 -32.41 -86.98 -51.51
N THR A 17 -33.74 -87.08 -51.47
CA THR A 17 -34.61 -86.08 -50.83
C THR A 17 -34.27 -85.91 -49.29
N ASP A 18 -34.07 -87.04 -48.59
CA ASP A 18 -33.67 -87.01 -47.17
C ASP A 18 -32.28 -86.37 -46.99
N TYR A 19 -31.34 -86.79 -47.88
CA TYR A 19 -30.01 -86.10 -47.85
C TYR A 19 -30.08 -84.60 -48.06
N GLN A 20 -30.80 -84.16 -49.08
CA GLN A 20 -30.94 -82.72 -49.36
C GLN A 20 -31.64 -81.98 -48.22
N THR A 21 -32.62 -82.61 -47.58
CA THR A 21 -33.31 -82.06 -46.40
C THR A 21 -32.34 -81.87 -45.21
N LYS A 22 -31.55 -82.94 -44.94
CA LYS A 22 -30.53 -82.90 -43.89
C LYS A 22 -29.42 -81.92 -44.17
N LEU A 23 -28.98 -81.82 -45.43
CA LEU A 23 -27.99 -80.84 -45.87
C LEU A 23 -28.48 -79.38 -45.68
N ALA A 24 -29.71 -79.10 -46.04
CA ALA A 24 -30.32 -77.80 -45.86
C ALA A 24 -30.43 -77.39 -44.35
N ALA A 25 -30.87 -78.38 -43.51
CA ALA A 25 -30.92 -78.18 -42.07
C ALA A 25 -29.52 -77.93 -41.45
N TYR A 26 -28.51 -78.73 -41.90
CA TYR A 26 -27.12 -78.50 -41.48
C TYR A 26 -26.59 -77.09 -41.89
N GLN A 27 -26.83 -76.73 -43.13
CA GLN A 27 -26.41 -75.38 -43.63
C GLN A 27 -27.08 -74.26 -42.84
N THR A 28 -28.39 -74.39 -42.53
CA THR A 28 -29.13 -73.44 -41.70
C THR A 28 -28.53 -73.31 -40.29
N GLU A 29 -28.25 -74.45 -39.66
CA GLU A 29 -27.66 -74.47 -38.33
C GLU A 29 -26.22 -73.92 -38.34
N LEU A 30 -25.43 -74.28 -39.38
CA LEU A 30 -24.08 -73.74 -39.54
C LEU A 30 -24.11 -72.23 -39.64
N ALA A 31 -25.00 -71.68 -40.46
CA ALA A 31 -25.16 -70.22 -40.60
C ALA A 31 -25.60 -69.55 -39.29
N ARG A 32 -26.51 -70.18 -38.55
CA ARG A 32 -26.95 -69.76 -37.20
C ARG A 32 -25.77 -69.68 -36.22
N VAL A 33 -24.97 -70.77 -36.16
CA VAL A 33 -23.81 -70.84 -35.25
C VAL A 33 -22.73 -69.81 -35.66
N GLN A 34 -22.46 -69.70 -36.95
CA GLN A 34 -21.48 -68.66 -37.43
C GLN A 34 -21.92 -67.24 -37.09
N LYS A 35 -23.21 -66.93 -37.26
CA LYS A 35 -23.74 -65.61 -36.88
C LYS A 35 -23.64 -65.41 -35.33
N ALA A 36 -24.04 -66.35 -34.55
CA ALA A 36 -23.97 -66.28 -33.10
C ALA A 36 -22.52 -66.05 -32.60
N ASN A 37 -21.55 -66.74 -33.17
CA ASN A 37 -20.14 -66.60 -32.86
C ASN A 37 -19.63 -65.19 -33.30
N ALA A 38 -20.05 -64.66 -34.45
CA ALA A 38 -19.68 -63.34 -34.89
C ALA A 38 -20.27 -62.26 -33.97
N ASP A 39 -21.54 -62.36 -33.60
CA ASP A 39 -22.22 -61.46 -32.69
C ASP A 39 -21.57 -61.47 -31.29
N ALA A 40 -21.24 -62.67 -30.77
CA ALA A 40 -20.55 -62.82 -29.47
C ALA A 40 -19.14 -62.22 -29.53
N LYS A 41 -18.41 -62.42 -30.63
CA LYS A 41 -17.07 -61.79 -30.79
C LYS A 41 -17.16 -60.26 -30.81
N ALA A 42 -18.11 -59.72 -31.61
CA ALA A 42 -18.31 -58.29 -31.66
C ALA A 42 -18.69 -57.67 -30.26
N ALA A 43 -19.57 -58.34 -29.53
CA ALA A 43 -19.94 -57.95 -28.18
C ALA A 43 -18.74 -57.98 -27.20
N TYR A 44 -17.91 -59.01 -27.32
CA TYR A 44 -16.67 -59.09 -26.51
C TYR A 44 -15.68 -57.97 -26.85
N GLU A 45 -15.42 -57.77 -28.12
CA GLU A 45 -14.50 -56.69 -28.58
C GLU A 45 -14.96 -55.34 -28.09
N LYS A 46 -16.25 -55.02 -28.19
CA LYS A 46 -16.85 -53.81 -27.68
C LYS A 46 -16.69 -53.68 -26.14
N ALA A 47 -16.94 -54.73 -25.41
CA ALA A 47 -16.78 -54.73 -23.96
C ALA A 47 -15.31 -54.52 -23.55
N VAL A 48 -14.36 -55.07 -24.29
CA VAL A 48 -12.92 -54.85 -24.08
C VAL A 48 -12.56 -53.36 -24.33
N GLU A 49 -13.05 -52.79 -25.40
CA GLU A 49 -12.82 -51.37 -25.74
C GLU A 49 -13.39 -50.47 -24.64
N GLU A 50 -14.65 -50.68 -24.23
CA GLU A 50 -15.28 -49.90 -23.16
C GLU A 50 -14.53 -50.02 -21.82
N ASN A 51 -14.08 -51.20 -21.45
CA ASN A 51 -13.30 -51.40 -20.23
C ASN A 51 -11.92 -50.73 -20.32
N THR A 52 -11.28 -50.80 -21.46
CA THR A 52 -10.00 -50.10 -21.68
C THR A 52 -10.15 -48.58 -21.54
N ALA A 53 -11.20 -48.01 -22.14
CA ALA A 53 -11.49 -46.60 -22.02
C ALA A 53 -11.80 -46.17 -20.56
N LYS A 54 -12.60 -46.98 -19.84
CA LYS A 54 -12.90 -46.72 -18.43
C LYS A 54 -11.64 -46.80 -17.56
N ASN A 55 -10.79 -47.78 -17.77
CA ASN A 55 -9.54 -47.90 -17.03
C ASN A 55 -8.60 -46.71 -17.29
N ALA A 56 -8.50 -46.25 -18.53
CA ALA A 56 -7.71 -45.05 -18.86
C ALA A 56 -8.27 -43.79 -18.19
N ALA A 57 -9.60 -43.62 -18.18
CA ALA A 57 -10.23 -42.50 -17.48
C ALA A 57 -9.98 -42.52 -15.96
N LEU A 58 -10.13 -43.68 -15.34
CA LEU A 58 -9.85 -43.86 -13.91
C LEU A 58 -8.36 -43.59 -13.56
N GLN A 59 -7.45 -44.00 -14.43
CA GLN A 59 -6.03 -43.72 -14.25
C GLN A 59 -5.75 -42.20 -14.30
N ALA A 60 -6.35 -41.50 -15.27
CA ALA A 60 -6.22 -40.08 -15.39
C ALA A 60 -6.81 -39.34 -14.16
N GLU A 61 -8.00 -39.72 -13.72
CA GLU A 61 -8.61 -39.18 -12.50
C GLU A 61 -7.75 -39.41 -11.24
N ASN A 62 -7.21 -40.60 -11.09
CA ASN A 62 -6.31 -40.92 -9.97
C ASN A 62 -5.05 -40.04 -9.99
N GLU A 63 -4.50 -39.75 -11.18
CA GLU A 63 -3.33 -38.88 -11.29
C GLU A 63 -3.66 -37.43 -10.95
N GLU A 64 -4.80 -36.92 -11.37
CA GLU A 64 -5.27 -35.61 -10.97
C GLU A 64 -5.51 -35.51 -9.46
N ILE A 65 -6.08 -36.53 -8.84
CA ILE A 65 -6.26 -36.57 -7.39
C ILE A 65 -4.91 -36.53 -6.67
N LYS A 66 -3.92 -37.29 -7.14
CA LYS A 66 -2.56 -37.24 -6.56
C LYS A 66 -1.94 -35.86 -6.66
N GLN A 67 -2.07 -35.21 -7.81
CA GLN A 67 -1.54 -33.83 -8.00
C GLN A 67 -2.23 -32.84 -7.08
N ARG A 68 -3.57 -32.90 -6.96
CA ARG A 68 -4.33 -32.03 -6.04
C ARG A 68 -3.93 -32.29 -4.58
N ASN A 69 -3.76 -33.52 -4.18
CA ASN A 69 -3.33 -33.86 -2.83
C ASN A 69 -1.91 -33.36 -2.54
N ALA A 70 -1.00 -33.50 -3.50
CA ALA A 70 0.37 -32.98 -3.37
C ALA A 70 0.38 -31.45 -3.23
N ALA A 71 -0.39 -30.76 -4.05
CA ALA A 71 -0.52 -29.28 -3.97
C ALA A 71 -1.14 -28.85 -2.63
N ALA A 72 -2.21 -29.51 -2.20
CA ALA A 72 -2.86 -29.22 -0.92
C ALA A 72 -1.92 -29.47 0.27
N LYS A 73 -1.10 -30.51 0.21
CA LYS A 73 -0.07 -30.79 1.23
C LYS A 73 0.97 -29.67 1.29
N THR A 74 1.48 -29.24 0.14
CA THR A 74 2.46 -28.14 0.07
C THR A 74 1.88 -26.84 0.64
N ASP A 75 0.65 -26.48 0.28
CA ASP A 75 -0.04 -25.31 0.81
C ASP A 75 -0.23 -25.38 2.33
N TYR A 76 -0.64 -26.56 2.83
CA TYR A 76 -0.78 -26.79 4.28
C TYR A 76 0.55 -26.62 5.01
N GLU A 77 1.62 -27.24 4.50
CA GLU A 77 2.96 -27.14 5.10
C GLU A 77 3.47 -25.69 5.14
N ALA A 78 3.24 -24.93 4.07
CA ALA A 78 3.59 -23.49 4.02
C ALA A 78 2.79 -22.67 5.06
N LYS A 79 1.50 -22.92 5.18
CA LYS A 79 0.64 -22.27 6.19
C LYS A 79 1.05 -22.63 7.60
N LEU A 80 1.39 -23.89 7.85
CA LEU A 80 1.87 -24.34 9.15
C LEU A 80 3.18 -23.67 9.54
N ALA A 81 4.14 -23.61 8.62
CA ALA A 81 5.42 -22.95 8.86
C ALA A 81 5.23 -21.47 9.18
N LYS A 82 4.33 -20.79 8.45
CA LYS A 82 3.99 -19.39 8.74
C LYS A 82 3.36 -19.25 10.13
N TYR A 83 2.41 -20.10 10.48
CA TYR A 83 1.78 -20.07 11.80
C TYR A 83 2.79 -20.28 12.93
N GLU A 84 3.71 -21.22 12.77
CA GLU A 84 4.76 -21.48 13.76
C GLU A 84 5.70 -20.28 13.93
N ALA A 85 6.06 -19.62 12.82
CA ALA A 85 6.86 -18.39 12.85
C ALA A 85 6.12 -17.25 13.56
N ASP A 86 4.85 -17.04 13.24
CA ASP A 86 4.02 -16.00 13.87
C ASP A 86 3.83 -16.28 15.36
N LEU A 87 3.63 -17.56 15.73
CA LEU A 87 3.53 -18.00 17.15
C LEU A 87 4.83 -17.78 17.92
N ALA A 88 5.98 -18.05 17.29
CA ALA A 88 7.28 -17.80 17.90
C ALA A 88 7.49 -16.30 18.13
N LYS A 89 7.13 -15.46 17.15
CA LYS A 89 7.16 -14.01 17.27
C LYS A 89 6.27 -13.53 18.42
N TYR A 90 5.03 -13.99 18.46
CA TYR A 90 4.08 -13.65 19.53
C TYR A 90 4.60 -14.03 20.93
N LYS A 91 5.15 -15.24 21.08
CA LYS A 91 5.74 -15.67 22.36
C LYS A 91 6.90 -14.78 22.79
N LYS A 92 7.75 -14.35 21.85
CA LYS A 92 8.84 -13.42 22.10
C LYS A 92 8.29 -12.06 22.56
N GLU A 93 7.34 -11.49 21.84
CA GLU A 93 6.71 -10.20 22.18
C GLU A 93 6.03 -10.27 23.57
N LEU A 94 5.34 -11.37 23.85
CA LEU A 94 4.71 -11.61 25.16
C LEU A 94 5.74 -11.69 26.30
N ALA A 95 6.89 -12.32 26.07
CA ALA A 95 7.98 -12.38 27.04
C ALA A 95 8.62 -11.00 27.28
N GLU A 96 8.68 -10.15 26.26
CA GLU A 96 9.20 -8.78 26.36
C GLU A 96 8.18 -7.80 26.99
N TYR A 97 6.89 -8.14 26.96
CA TYR A 97 5.81 -7.24 27.40
C TYR A 97 5.98 -6.70 28.82
N PRO A 98 6.34 -7.51 29.85
CA PRO A 98 6.54 -6.98 31.20
C PRO A 98 7.61 -5.91 31.26
N ALA A 99 8.74 -6.10 30.59
CA ALA A 99 9.81 -5.13 30.51
C ALA A 99 9.39 -3.84 29.81
N LYS A 100 8.66 -3.95 28.71
CA LYS A 100 8.09 -2.80 28.00
C LYS A 100 7.07 -2.04 28.87
N LEU A 101 6.23 -2.76 29.62
CA LEU A 101 5.28 -2.17 30.54
C LEU A 101 5.98 -1.43 31.70
N GLN A 102 7.06 -2.01 32.25
CA GLN A 102 7.85 -1.35 33.29
C GLN A 102 8.52 -0.08 32.74
N ALA A 103 9.16 -0.18 31.57
CA ALA A 103 9.77 0.97 30.93
C ALA A 103 8.74 2.10 30.64
N TYR A 104 7.53 1.74 30.26
CA TYR A 104 6.43 2.70 30.11
C TYR A 104 6.08 3.39 31.44
N LYS A 105 5.97 2.62 32.53
CA LYS A 105 5.67 3.19 33.87
C LYS A 105 6.79 4.12 34.32
N ASP A 106 8.04 3.74 34.08
CA ASP A 106 9.21 4.56 34.42
C ASP A 106 9.23 5.86 33.63
N GLU A 107 8.85 5.78 32.33
CA GLU A 107 8.72 6.97 31.50
C GLU A 107 7.60 7.90 31.97
N GLN A 108 6.45 7.35 32.37
CA GLN A 108 5.37 8.16 32.97
C GLN A 108 5.82 8.86 34.27
N ALA A 109 6.61 8.19 35.11
CA ALA A 109 7.18 8.80 36.32
C ALA A 109 8.14 9.93 35.94
N LYS A 110 8.99 9.76 34.93
CA LYS A 110 9.88 10.81 34.41
C LYS A 110 9.10 12.00 33.86
N ILE A 111 8.04 11.76 33.11
CA ILE A 111 7.16 12.83 32.57
C ILE A 111 6.57 13.63 33.74
N LYS A 112 6.06 12.95 34.77
CA LYS A 112 5.53 13.62 35.95
C LYS A 112 6.57 14.48 36.68
N ALA A 113 7.79 13.97 36.83
CA ALA A 113 8.90 14.71 37.45
C ALA A 113 9.31 15.90 36.53
N ALA A 114 9.35 15.71 35.19
CA ALA A 114 9.64 16.77 34.24
C ALA A 114 8.59 17.89 34.28
N MET A 115 7.32 17.53 34.45
CA MET A 115 6.24 18.51 34.58
C MET A 115 6.41 19.39 35.81
N ALA A 116 6.79 18.78 36.96
CA ALA A 116 7.08 19.54 38.18
C ALA A 116 8.28 20.47 38.01
N LEU A 117 9.33 19.99 37.32
CA LEU A 117 10.49 20.82 36.99
C LEU A 117 10.14 21.93 36.02
N ALA A 118 9.31 21.64 34.98
CA ALA A 118 8.85 22.63 34.03
C ALA A 118 8.04 23.75 34.66
N GLU A 119 7.23 23.44 35.68
CA GLU A 119 6.54 24.50 36.48
C GLU A 119 7.51 25.46 37.12
N SER A 120 8.61 24.96 37.69
CA SER A 120 9.62 25.81 38.30
C SER A 120 10.42 26.63 37.30
N LYS A 121 10.51 26.19 36.04
CA LYS A 121 11.37 26.76 35.01
C LYS A 121 10.61 27.46 33.86
N LYS A 122 9.30 27.56 33.95
CA LYS A 122 8.46 28.09 32.88
C LYS A 122 8.82 29.47 32.31
N ASN A 123 9.53 30.26 33.10
CA ASN A 123 9.99 31.61 32.74
C ASN A 123 11.46 31.64 32.26
N GLU A 124 12.18 30.53 32.33
CA GLU A 124 13.54 30.42 31.82
C GLU A 124 13.53 30.14 30.33
N ASP A 125 14.51 30.67 29.61
CA ASP A 125 14.61 30.48 28.15
C ASP A 125 14.71 28.99 27.78
N GLY A 126 14.04 28.61 26.69
CA GLY A 126 13.95 27.24 26.21
C GLY A 126 12.84 26.40 26.85
N ASN A 127 12.16 26.90 27.88
CA ASN A 127 11.06 26.20 28.54
C ASN A 127 9.69 26.68 28.04
N LEU A 128 8.67 25.82 28.21
CA LEU A 128 7.31 26.23 27.89
C LEU A 128 6.86 27.32 28.86
N SER A 129 6.22 28.36 28.34
CA SER A 129 5.70 29.50 29.13
C SER A 129 4.63 29.08 30.15
N ARG A 130 4.11 27.89 30.03
CA ARG A 130 3.26 27.21 31.03
C ARG A 130 3.48 25.71 30.96
N PRO A 131 3.46 24.99 32.11
CA PRO A 131 3.50 23.52 32.09
C PRO A 131 2.28 22.97 31.37
N SER A 132 2.50 21.91 30.62
CA SER A 132 1.42 21.18 29.92
C SER A 132 1.66 19.69 30.00
N ALA A 133 0.60 18.93 30.25
CA ALA A 133 0.67 17.49 30.20
C ALA A 133 0.78 17.04 28.75
N GLN A 134 1.68 16.10 28.50
CA GLN A 134 1.81 15.45 27.20
C GLN A 134 1.45 13.96 27.36
N SER A 135 0.33 13.57 26.81
CA SER A 135 -0.13 12.18 26.80
C SER A 135 0.01 11.51 25.43
N LEU A 136 0.32 12.29 24.40
CA LEU A 136 0.62 11.77 23.06
C LEU A 136 2.10 11.44 22.96
N ILE A 137 2.41 10.19 22.74
CA ILE A 137 3.72 9.73 22.29
C ILE A 137 3.64 9.60 20.79
N PHE A 138 4.35 10.45 20.09
CA PHE A 138 4.39 10.47 18.62
C PHE A 138 5.86 10.49 18.20
N LYS A 139 6.39 9.30 17.99
CA LYS A 139 7.79 9.08 17.59
C LYS A 139 7.84 8.68 16.13
N SER A 140 9.02 8.79 15.52
CA SER A 140 9.25 8.34 14.15
C SER A 140 8.71 6.93 13.90
N GLU A 141 8.02 6.77 12.80
CA GLU A 141 7.33 5.54 12.35
C GLU A 141 7.92 5.03 11.02
N PRO A 142 9.18 4.59 11.00
CA PRO A 142 9.89 4.24 9.76
C PRO A 142 9.26 3.05 9.03
N ASN A 143 8.45 2.27 9.73
CA ASN A 143 7.74 1.10 9.20
C ASN A 143 6.27 1.40 8.86
N ALA A 144 5.83 2.66 8.98
CA ALA A 144 4.47 3.02 8.62
C ALA A 144 4.16 2.66 7.17
N GLU A 145 2.94 2.21 6.95
CA GLU A 145 2.40 1.97 5.62
C GLU A 145 1.52 3.15 5.24
N LEU A 146 1.90 3.83 4.15
CA LEU A 146 1.18 4.98 3.62
C LEU A 146 0.24 4.54 2.48
N SER A 147 -1.04 4.81 2.64
CA SER A 147 -2.04 4.80 1.57
C SER A 147 -2.46 6.24 1.28
N LEU A 148 -2.48 6.61 0.00
CA LEU A 148 -2.73 7.98 -0.42
C LEU A 148 -3.85 8.04 -1.44
N THR A 149 -4.81 8.95 -1.21
CA THR A 149 -5.84 9.33 -2.17
C THR A 149 -5.79 10.83 -2.42
N THR A 150 -6.20 11.28 -3.60
CA THR A 150 -6.20 12.72 -3.92
C THR A 150 -7.31 13.07 -4.91
N THR A 151 -7.83 14.29 -4.78
CA THR A 151 -8.67 14.92 -5.81
C THR A 151 -7.84 15.69 -6.84
N GLY A 152 -6.52 15.76 -6.64
CA GLY A 152 -5.54 16.30 -7.57
C GLY A 152 -4.89 15.22 -8.43
N GLU A 153 -3.62 15.40 -8.74
CA GLU A 153 -2.85 14.52 -9.62
C GLU A 153 -1.68 13.90 -8.87
N PHE A 154 -1.44 12.60 -9.07
CA PHE A 154 -0.21 11.96 -8.60
C PHE A 154 0.96 12.29 -9.53
N VAL A 155 2.12 12.53 -8.92
CA VAL A 155 3.39 12.65 -9.63
C VAL A 155 4.22 11.41 -9.34
N SER A 156 4.58 10.64 -10.38
CA SER A 156 5.38 9.43 -10.21
C SER A 156 6.84 9.77 -9.84
N TYR A 157 7.46 8.97 -9.00
CA TYR A 157 8.87 9.09 -8.63
C TYR A 157 9.81 9.09 -9.85
N THR A 158 9.58 8.20 -10.81
CA THR A 158 10.38 8.11 -12.04
C THR A 158 10.37 9.43 -12.82
N GLY A 159 9.23 10.12 -12.80
CA GLY A 159 9.13 11.46 -13.38
C GLY A 159 9.94 12.50 -12.62
N MET A 160 10.10 12.35 -11.31
CA MET A 160 10.86 13.28 -10.47
C MET A 160 12.37 13.05 -10.58
N GLU A 161 12.85 11.81 -10.69
CA GLU A 161 14.25 11.51 -10.96
C GLU A 161 14.76 12.11 -12.26
N ALA A 162 13.97 11.96 -13.34
CA ALA A 162 14.29 12.58 -14.61
C ALA A 162 14.26 14.12 -14.53
N ALA A 163 13.36 14.65 -13.73
CA ALA A 163 13.16 16.06 -13.54
C ALA A 163 14.24 16.75 -12.69
N VAL A 164 14.81 16.04 -11.72
CA VAL A 164 15.95 16.55 -10.95
C VAL A 164 17.19 16.71 -11.83
N LYS A 165 17.35 15.85 -12.84
CA LYS A 165 18.44 15.96 -13.84
C LYS A 165 18.22 17.12 -14.82
N ASN A 166 16.99 17.48 -15.08
CA ASN A 166 16.60 18.61 -15.92
C ASN A 166 15.59 19.50 -15.19
N THR A 167 16.09 20.54 -14.52
CA THR A 167 15.30 21.39 -13.64
C THR A 167 14.16 22.13 -14.37
N ALA A 168 14.35 22.50 -15.65
CA ALA A 168 13.32 23.14 -16.43
C ALA A 168 12.19 22.17 -16.79
N GLU A 169 12.54 20.95 -17.19
CA GLU A 169 11.58 19.90 -17.48
C GLU A 169 10.77 19.53 -16.22
N PHE A 170 11.42 19.45 -15.09
CA PHE A 170 10.75 19.22 -13.81
C PHE A 170 9.75 20.32 -13.48
N ALA A 171 10.17 21.57 -13.56
CA ALA A 171 9.31 22.70 -13.29
C ALA A 171 8.10 22.74 -14.24
N ASN A 172 8.33 22.53 -15.53
CA ASN A 172 7.24 22.44 -16.51
C ASN A 172 6.27 21.31 -16.20
N LYS A 173 6.79 20.12 -15.87
CA LYS A 173 5.98 18.95 -15.55
C LYS A 173 5.24 19.13 -14.22
N LEU A 174 5.92 19.66 -13.21
CA LEU A 174 5.35 19.80 -11.87
C LEU A 174 4.30 20.91 -11.81
N PHE A 175 4.57 22.05 -12.44
CA PHE A 175 3.72 23.22 -12.41
C PHE A 175 2.94 23.44 -13.71
N GLN A 176 3.14 22.61 -14.71
CA GLN A 176 2.54 22.75 -16.05
C GLN A 176 2.76 24.16 -16.61
N LEU A 177 4.01 24.63 -16.49
CA LEU A 177 4.42 25.94 -16.98
C LEU A 177 4.75 25.84 -18.46
N ASP A 178 3.94 26.46 -19.30
CA ASP A 178 4.29 26.66 -20.69
C ASP A 178 5.49 27.62 -20.79
N ASN A 179 6.52 27.20 -21.54
CA ASN A 179 7.71 28.00 -21.81
C ASN A 179 8.56 28.39 -20.59
N PHE A 180 8.54 27.60 -19.53
CA PHE A 180 9.41 27.83 -18.38
C PHE A 180 10.89 27.66 -18.77
N LYS A 181 11.71 28.70 -18.51
CA LYS A 181 13.14 28.68 -18.83
C LYS A 181 13.97 28.39 -17.59
N VAL A 182 15.06 27.64 -17.78
CA VAL A 182 16.05 27.39 -16.71
C VAL A 182 16.54 28.69 -16.08
N THR A 183 16.66 29.75 -16.89
CA THR A 183 17.03 31.10 -16.44
C THR A 183 16.04 31.70 -15.42
N ASP A 184 14.77 31.32 -15.46
CA ASP A 184 13.78 31.80 -14.50
C ASP A 184 13.98 31.20 -13.11
N ILE A 185 14.40 29.94 -13.06
CA ILE A 185 14.83 29.30 -11.82
C ILE A 185 16.11 29.94 -11.32
N GLN A 186 17.02 30.24 -12.22
CA GLN A 186 18.30 30.85 -11.94
C GLN A 186 18.17 32.24 -11.33
N ASN A 187 17.32 33.05 -11.91
CA ASN A 187 17.06 34.40 -11.44
C ASN A 187 16.29 34.45 -10.12
N ALA A 188 15.64 33.37 -9.74
CA ALA A 188 14.97 33.23 -8.46
C ALA A 188 15.91 32.77 -7.32
N ASN A 189 17.24 32.89 -7.50
CA ASN A 189 18.28 32.40 -6.57
C ASN A 189 18.27 30.89 -6.27
N TYR A 190 17.63 30.13 -7.10
CA TYR A 190 17.65 28.68 -6.99
C TYR A 190 18.96 28.05 -7.48
N GLN A 191 19.87 28.89 -7.98
CA GLN A 191 21.11 28.40 -8.63
C GLN A 191 22.33 28.30 -7.76
N THR A 192 22.40 29.03 -6.70
CA THR A 192 23.58 29.00 -5.83
C THR A 192 23.78 27.65 -5.18
N ASN A 193 22.71 26.96 -5.06
CA ASN A 193 22.74 25.54 -4.78
C ASN A 193 21.70 24.87 -5.68
N LYS A 194 22.13 24.25 -6.75
CA LYS A 194 21.23 23.57 -7.70
C LYS A 194 20.35 22.55 -7.05
N GLN A 195 20.65 22.18 -5.85
CA GLN A 195 19.96 21.20 -5.08
C GLN A 195 19.00 21.80 -4.09
N GLU A 196 19.19 23.04 -3.73
CA GLU A 196 18.22 23.84 -3.01
C GLU A 196 17.38 24.69 -3.95
N SER A 197 17.81 24.76 -5.21
CA SER A 197 17.05 25.43 -6.22
C SER A 197 15.69 24.81 -6.32
N PHE A 198 14.69 25.62 -6.56
CA PHE A 198 13.38 25.16 -6.36
C PHE A 198 13.09 24.85 -4.89
N GLY A 199 13.87 25.50 -4.02
CA GLY A 199 13.84 25.32 -2.58
C GLY A 199 13.84 23.87 -2.17
N THR A 200 12.78 23.22 -2.46
CA THR A 200 12.49 21.85 -2.12
C THR A 200 13.18 20.84 -3.03
N VAL A 201 13.29 21.10 -4.33
CA VAL A 201 13.84 20.13 -5.28
C VAL A 201 15.32 19.91 -5.05
N GLY A 202 16.04 20.91 -4.62
CA GLY A 202 17.43 20.76 -4.38
C GLY A 202 17.76 19.97 -3.13
N LYS A 203 17.11 20.30 -2.04
CA LYS A 203 17.12 19.45 -0.84
C LYS A 203 16.58 18.07 -1.14
N TYR A 204 15.63 18.01 -2.03
CA TYR A 204 15.10 16.78 -2.53
C TYR A 204 16.13 15.91 -3.22
N SER A 205 17.04 16.46 -3.97
CA SER A 205 18.09 15.67 -4.60
C SER A 205 19.19 15.27 -3.63
N GLU A 206 19.43 15.98 -2.54
CA GLU A 206 20.25 15.51 -1.42
C GLU A 206 19.52 14.44 -0.60
N TYR A 207 18.25 14.62 -0.36
CA TYR A 207 17.38 13.56 0.15
C TYR A 207 17.27 12.38 -0.82
N ASN A 208 17.49 12.62 -2.08
CA ASN A 208 17.22 11.70 -3.17
C ASN A 208 18.09 10.48 -3.21
N SER A 209 19.29 10.52 -2.70
CA SER A 209 20.04 9.28 -2.50
C SER A 209 19.33 8.31 -1.56
N ASN A 210 18.47 8.85 -0.69
CA ASN A 210 17.66 8.07 0.27
C ASN A 210 16.18 7.93 -0.11
N VAL A 211 15.66 8.85 -0.89
CA VAL A 211 14.22 8.97 -1.20
C VAL A 211 13.88 8.36 -2.55
N THR A 212 14.71 8.54 -3.56
CA THR A 212 14.50 7.87 -4.85
C THR A 212 14.81 6.38 -4.80
N SER A 213 15.52 5.93 -3.77
CA SER A 213 15.70 4.49 -3.52
C SER A 213 14.46 3.84 -2.90
N GLY A 214 13.43 4.60 -2.55
CA GLY A 214 12.21 4.09 -1.94
C GLY A 214 12.43 3.43 -0.59
N LYS A 215 13.45 3.86 0.15
CA LYS A 215 13.85 3.25 1.41
C LYS A 215 13.95 4.27 2.52
N GLY A 216 13.25 4.01 3.61
CA GLY A 216 13.40 4.71 4.88
C GLY A 216 12.35 5.79 5.17
N PRO A 217 12.44 6.47 6.31
CA PRO A 217 11.44 7.41 6.81
C PRO A 217 11.33 8.68 5.98
N THR A 218 12.34 9.01 5.20
CA THR A 218 12.38 10.20 4.33
C THR A 218 11.75 9.96 2.95
N GLU A 219 11.21 8.78 2.69
CA GLU A 219 10.44 8.50 1.49
C GLU A 219 9.15 9.33 1.49
N TRP A 220 8.78 9.90 0.35
CA TRP A 220 7.51 10.59 0.20
C TRP A 220 6.80 10.27 -1.12
N SER A 221 5.50 10.51 -1.13
CA SER A 221 4.68 10.51 -2.33
C SER A 221 4.32 11.92 -2.73
N SER A 222 4.32 12.19 -4.03
CA SER A 222 4.09 13.53 -4.58
C SER A 222 2.72 13.66 -5.21
N VAL A 223 2.06 14.79 -4.93
CA VAL A 223 0.79 15.16 -5.54
C VAL A 223 0.83 16.62 -6.00
N LEU A 224 0.07 16.92 -7.06
CA LEU A 224 -0.24 18.28 -7.50
C LEU A 224 -1.68 18.59 -7.15
N LEU A 225 -1.89 19.70 -6.44
CA LEU A 225 -3.21 20.16 -6.04
C LEU A 225 -3.50 21.52 -6.65
N LYS A 226 -4.69 21.68 -7.20
CA LYS A 226 -5.29 23.02 -7.44
C LYS A 226 -5.87 23.55 -6.14
N ARG A 227 -6.10 24.86 -6.07
CA ARG A 227 -6.77 25.50 -4.93
C ARG A 227 -8.12 24.82 -4.65
N GLY A 228 -8.33 24.43 -3.39
CA GLY A 228 -9.50 23.67 -2.95
C GLY A 228 -9.42 22.16 -3.12
N GLN A 229 -8.42 21.63 -3.81
CA GLN A 229 -8.19 20.21 -3.89
C GLN A 229 -7.43 19.69 -2.69
N SER A 230 -7.58 18.39 -2.41
CA SER A 230 -7.02 17.74 -1.23
C SER A 230 -6.30 16.43 -1.56
N ALA A 231 -5.38 16.07 -0.69
CA ALA A 231 -4.80 14.74 -0.60
C ALA A 231 -5.04 14.18 0.80
N THR A 232 -5.44 12.92 0.88
CA THR A 232 -5.65 12.23 2.15
C THR A 232 -4.64 11.11 2.28
N ALA A 233 -3.81 11.20 3.32
CA ALA A 233 -2.79 10.24 3.69
C ALA A 233 -3.27 9.41 4.87
N THR A 234 -3.36 8.09 4.68
CA THR A 234 -3.72 7.14 5.72
C THR A 234 -2.49 6.32 6.08
N TYR A 235 -2.10 6.38 7.34
CA TYR A 235 -0.95 5.68 7.89
C TYR A 235 -1.42 4.54 8.77
N THR A 236 -0.87 3.36 8.54
CA THR A 236 -1.09 2.14 9.34
C THR A 236 0.25 1.51 9.72
N ASN A 237 0.24 0.38 10.39
CA ASN A 237 1.45 -0.29 10.88
C ASN A 237 2.31 0.59 11.80
N LEU A 238 1.67 1.41 12.63
CA LEU A 238 2.31 2.30 13.59
C LEU A 238 2.82 1.49 14.79
N GLN A 239 4.03 1.76 15.24
CA GLN A 239 4.68 0.99 16.31
C GLN A 239 5.08 1.84 17.52
N GLY A 240 5.32 3.12 17.32
CA GLY A 240 5.82 4.05 18.33
C GLY A 240 4.82 5.11 18.81
N THR A 241 3.57 5.06 18.31
CA THR A 241 2.57 6.09 18.57
C THR A 241 1.52 5.60 19.57
N TYR A 242 1.37 6.35 20.68
CA TYR A 242 0.44 6.03 21.78
C TYR A 242 -0.22 7.29 22.30
N TYR A 243 -1.46 7.17 22.76
CA TYR A 243 -2.15 8.23 23.47
C TYR A 243 -2.75 7.69 24.77
N GLN A 244 -2.40 8.30 25.91
CA GLN A 244 -2.79 7.86 27.26
C GLN A 244 -2.54 6.36 27.50
N GLY A 245 -1.43 5.83 26.97
CA GLY A 245 -1.07 4.42 27.09
C GLY A 245 -1.76 3.46 26.12
N LYS A 246 -2.74 3.92 25.35
CA LYS A 246 -3.37 3.14 24.29
C LYS A 246 -2.61 3.32 22.98
N LYS A 247 -2.46 2.24 22.24
CA LYS A 247 -1.81 2.28 20.94
C LYS A 247 -2.68 3.02 19.92
N VAL A 248 -2.03 3.83 19.10
CA VAL A 248 -2.65 4.41 17.90
C VAL A 248 -2.46 3.42 16.77
N SER A 249 -3.56 2.97 16.17
CA SER A 249 -3.53 1.98 15.09
C SER A 249 -3.48 2.62 13.70
N LYS A 250 -4.04 3.81 13.58
CA LYS A 250 -4.17 4.52 12.30
C LYS A 250 -4.14 6.03 12.51
N ILE A 251 -3.48 6.73 11.58
CA ILE A 251 -3.50 8.19 11.47
C ILE A 251 -3.98 8.56 10.08
N VAL A 252 -4.86 9.54 10.00
CA VAL A 252 -5.33 10.10 8.73
C VAL A 252 -5.03 11.59 8.73
N TYR A 253 -4.24 12.05 7.75
CA TYR A 253 -4.05 13.46 7.45
C TYR A 253 -4.81 13.82 6.19
N THR A 254 -5.47 14.97 6.19
CA THR A 254 -6.03 15.58 4.99
C THR A 254 -5.36 16.93 4.77
N TYR A 255 -4.66 17.06 3.65
CA TYR A 255 -3.99 18.27 3.22
C TYR A 255 -4.80 18.92 2.11
N THR A 256 -5.31 20.11 2.33
CA THR A 256 -6.08 20.87 1.33
C THR A 256 -5.30 22.11 0.93
N LEU A 257 -5.06 22.30 -0.36
CA LEU A 257 -4.51 23.56 -0.84
C LEU A 257 -5.55 24.66 -0.65
N ASP A 258 -5.23 25.58 0.27
CA ASP A 258 -6.18 26.64 0.67
C ASP A 258 -6.55 27.51 -0.53
N PRO A 259 -7.85 27.75 -0.79
CA PRO A 259 -8.31 28.61 -1.87
C PRO A 259 -7.79 30.04 -1.81
N SER A 260 -7.44 30.55 -0.63
CA SER A 260 -6.88 31.89 -0.44
C SER A 260 -5.42 32.03 -0.84
N SER A 261 -4.73 30.92 -1.16
CA SER A 261 -3.34 30.94 -1.60
C SER A 261 -3.19 31.77 -2.89
N LYS A 262 -2.13 32.58 -2.94
CA LYS A 262 -1.82 33.46 -4.07
C LYS A 262 -0.45 33.11 -4.63
N PHE A 263 -0.41 32.54 -5.81
CA PHE A 263 0.81 32.22 -6.56
C PHE A 263 0.49 32.17 -8.05
N ARG A 264 1.53 32.20 -8.89
CA ARG A 264 1.37 32.41 -10.33
C ARG A 264 0.57 31.30 -11.03
N ASN A 265 0.75 30.07 -10.63
CA ASN A 265 0.06 28.93 -11.21
C ASN A 265 -1.20 28.56 -10.46
N ASP A 266 -2.00 27.68 -11.04
CA ASP A 266 -3.18 27.14 -10.39
C ASP A 266 -2.89 25.90 -9.51
N LYS A 267 -1.69 25.31 -9.63
CA LYS A 267 -1.28 24.12 -8.91
C LYS A 267 -0.09 24.35 -7.99
N ALA A 268 -0.11 23.69 -6.84
CA ALA A 268 1.02 23.53 -5.94
C ALA A 268 1.40 22.06 -5.80
N TRP A 269 2.67 21.82 -5.56
CA TRP A 269 3.19 20.48 -5.28
C TRP A 269 3.23 20.23 -3.77
N LEU A 270 2.80 19.03 -3.38
CA LEU A 270 2.95 18.51 -2.03
C LEU A 270 3.72 17.20 -2.06
N GLY A 271 4.75 17.10 -1.22
CA GLY A 271 5.47 15.87 -0.92
C GLY A 271 5.04 15.35 0.45
N ILE A 272 4.31 14.25 0.49
CA ILE A 272 3.74 13.66 1.70
C ILE A 272 4.63 12.51 2.14
N PHE A 273 5.25 12.65 3.31
CA PHE A 273 6.19 11.67 3.83
C PHE A 273 5.52 10.35 4.22
N LYS A 274 6.25 9.27 4.07
CA LYS A 274 5.85 7.95 4.53
C LYS A 274 5.81 7.85 6.05
N ASP A 275 6.71 8.55 6.73
CA ASP A 275 6.66 8.68 8.19
C ASP A 275 5.73 9.83 8.56
N PRO A 276 4.60 9.59 9.26
CA PRO A 276 3.63 10.63 9.60
C PRO A 276 4.18 11.74 10.51
N THR A 277 5.33 11.52 11.15
CA THR A 277 5.96 12.51 12.03
C THR A 277 6.77 13.56 11.29
N MET A 278 7.04 13.35 10.00
CA MET A 278 7.83 14.26 9.18
C MET A 278 7.00 15.37 8.52
N GLY A 279 5.67 15.24 8.52
CA GLY A 279 4.78 16.25 7.96
C GLY A 279 4.69 16.21 6.44
N VAL A 280 4.68 17.38 5.82
CA VAL A 280 4.48 17.57 4.39
C VAL A 280 5.37 18.72 3.88
N PHE A 281 5.96 18.55 2.70
CA PHE A 281 6.51 19.66 1.95
C PHE A 281 5.44 20.25 1.04
N ALA A 282 5.44 21.58 0.93
CA ALA A 282 4.60 22.29 -0.02
C ALA A 282 5.44 23.29 -0.80
N SER A 283 5.23 23.34 -2.12
CA SER A 283 5.91 24.30 -2.98
C SER A 283 4.99 24.75 -4.11
N ALA A 284 5.08 26.03 -4.46
CA ALA A 284 4.38 26.62 -5.57
C ALA A 284 5.30 27.59 -6.32
N TYR A 285 5.08 27.70 -7.63
CA TYR A 285 5.83 28.68 -8.41
C TYR A 285 5.22 30.08 -8.23
N THR A 286 6.00 30.97 -7.63
CA THR A 286 5.57 32.34 -7.35
C THR A 286 5.88 33.31 -8.50
N GLY A 287 6.85 32.94 -9.35
CA GLY A 287 7.35 33.81 -10.41
C GLY A 287 8.12 35.03 -9.86
N ASN A 288 8.64 35.84 -10.75
CA ASN A 288 9.15 37.20 -10.42
C ASN A 288 7.96 38.15 -10.43
N THR A 289 7.18 38.18 -9.37
CA THR A 289 6.08 39.14 -9.23
C THR A 289 6.39 40.12 -8.12
N GLU A 290 6.07 41.40 -8.31
CA GLU A 290 6.07 42.40 -7.25
C GLU A 290 4.90 42.18 -6.27
N ASP A 291 3.94 41.37 -6.66
CA ASP A 291 2.76 41.07 -5.87
C ASP A 291 3.07 40.12 -4.70
N ALA A 292 2.45 40.37 -3.58
CA ALA A 292 2.52 39.47 -2.44
C ALA A 292 1.98 38.08 -2.79
N THR A 293 2.83 37.06 -2.64
CA THR A 293 2.47 35.67 -2.87
C THR A 293 2.26 34.95 -1.53
N SER A 294 1.45 33.90 -1.53
CA SER A 294 1.22 33.05 -0.36
C SER A 294 0.88 31.64 -0.76
N LEU A 295 1.34 30.69 0.02
CA LEU A 295 0.99 29.28 -0.10
C LEU A 295 0.52 28.80 1.27
N PHE A 296 -0.76 28.40 1.34
CA PHE A 296 -1.36 27.86 2.54
C PHE A 296 -1.86 26.44 2.29
N VAL A 297 -1.52 25.55 3.19
CA VAL A 297 -2.02 24.18 3.20
C VAL A 297 -2.79 23.96 4.51
N LYS A 298 -4.11 23.78 4.39
CA LYS A 298 -4.93 23.36 5.52
C LYS A 298 -4.60 21.91 5.82
N THR A 299 -4.23 21.64 7.07
CA THR A 299 -3.94 20.29 7.55
C THR A 299 -4.96 19.89 8.60
N GLU A 300 -5.69 18.82 8.32
CA GLU A 300 -6.61 18.19 9.27
C GLU A 300 -6.08 16.79 9.58
N PHE A 301 -6.23 16.34 10.82
CA PHE A 301 -5.75 15.02 11.20
C PHE A 301 -6.72 14.32 12.15
N GLN A 302 -6.76 13.00 12.05
CA GLN A 302 -7.51 12.12 12.93
C GLN A 302 -6.63 10.94 13.31
N PHE A 303 -6.62 10.61 14.60
CA PHE A 303 -5.95 9.45 15.15
C PHE A 303 -7.00 8.44 15.60
N TYR A 304 -6.71 7.17 15.42
CA TYR A 304 -7.63 6.08 15.73
C TYR A 304 -6.95 5.07 16.64
N ASP A 305 -7.68 4.56 17.61
CA ASP A 305 -7.24 3.46 18.46
C ASP A 305 -7.35 2.09 17.75
N GLU A 306 -7.02 1.02 18.46
CA GLU A 306 -7.06 -0.35 17.93
C GLU A 306 -8.48 -0.84 17.66
N ASP A 307 -9.51 -0.23 18.29
CA ASP A 307 -10.91 -0.50 18.04
C ASP A 307 -11.48 0.32 16.87
N GLY A 308 -10.65 1.12 16.22
CA GLY A 308 -11.03 2.00 15.12
C GLY A 308 -11.81 3.23 15.54
N GLN A 309 -11.81 3.59 16.84
CA GLN A 309 -12.47 4.79 17.33
C GLN A 309 -11.55 6.00 17.21
N ILE A 310 -12.15 7.16 16.92
CA ILE A 310 -11.40 8.43 16.86
C ILE A 310 -10.92 8.80 18.26
N ILE A 311 -9.64 9.11 18.37
CA ILE A 311 -9.03 9.61 19.59
C ILE A 311 -9.25 11.13 19.68
N ASN A 312 -9.98 11.57 20.69
CA ASN A 312 -10.11 12.98 21.02
C ASN A 312 -8.99 13.41 21.95
N PHE A 313 -8.16 14.33 21.51
CA PHE A 313 -7.03 14.82 22.29
C PHE A 313 -7.47 15.87 23.31
N ASP A 314 -7.20 15.62 24.58
CA ASP A 314 -7.34 16.60 25.67
C ASP A 314 -5.99 17.03 26.25
N LYS A 315 -4.94 16.21 26.07
CA LYS A 315 -3.60 16.41 26.61
C LYS A 315 -2.54 16.04 25.58
N ALA A 316 -2.52 16.72 24.44
CA ALA A 316 -1.52 16.53 23.41
C ALA A 316 -0.83 17.86 23.09
N LEU A 317 0.50 17.84 23.05
CA LEU A 317 1.31 18.92 22.53
C LEU A 317 1.76 18.54 21.12
N MET A 318 1.54 19.42 20.18
CA MET A 318 2.07 19.31 18.82
C MET A 318 2.97 20.50 18.55
N SER A 319 4.17 20.25 18.04
CA SER A 319 5.10 21.31 17.68
C SER A 319 4.78 21.86 16.29
N VAL A 320 4.79 23.17 16.15
CA VAL A 320 4.92 23.85 14.88
C VAL A 320 6.37 24.34 14.84
N ALA A 321 7.20 23.64 14.11
CA ALA A 321 8.63 23.88 14.05
C ALA A 321 9.03 24.64 12.80
N SER A 322 10.21 25.26 12.83
CA SER A 322 10.84 25.91 11.69
C SER A 322 10.03 27.06 11.11
N LEU A 323 9.37 27.86 11.95
CA LEU A 323 8.73 29.09 11.48
C LEU A 323 9.77 30.19 11.28
N ASN A 324 10.23 30.34 10.04
CA ASN A 324 11.25 31.29 9.66
C ASN A 324 10.62 32.61 9.20
N ARG A 325 11.34 33.69 9.45
CA ARG A 325 11.03 35.02 8.93
C ARG A 325 12.26 35.61 8.31
N GLU A 326 12.19 35.85 7.02
CA GLU A 326 13.17 36.56 6.24
C GLU A 326 12.68 38.01 5.96
N ALA A 327 13.51 38.81 5.31
CA ALA A 327 13.14 40.20 4.98
C ALA A 327 11.82 40.29 4.18
N ASN A 328 11.60 39.34 3.27
CA ASN A 328 10.48 39.36 2.32
C ASN A 328 9.55 38.15 2.44
N SER A 329 9.79 37.27 3.38
CA SER A 329 8.97 36.08 3.56
C SER A 329 8.74 35.77 5.03
N ILE A 330 7.60 35.15 5.32
CA ILE A 330 7.22 34.73 6.67
C ILE A 330 6.50 33.39 6.60
N GLU A 331 6.97 32.46 7.40
CA GLU A 331 6.29 31.21 7.65
C GLU A 331 5.37 31.38 8.86
N MET A 332 4.14 30.87 8.75
CA MET A 332 3.14 31.02 9.80
C MET A 332 2.19 29.84 9.88
N ALA A 333 1.62 29.66 11.07
CA ALA A 333 0.42 28.85 11.25
C ALA A 333 -0.75 29.77 11.63
N LYS A 334 -1.92 29.53 11.05
CA LYS A 334 -3.15 30.28 11.33
C LYS A 334 -4.34 29.32 11.41
N ASP A 335 -5.45 29.79 11.94
CA ASP A 335 -6.71 29.04 11.99
C ASP A 335 -6.57 27.66 12.66
N TYR A 336 -5.66 27.57 13.63
CA TYR A 336 -5.37 26.34 14.36
C TYR A 336 -6.39 26.07 15.47
N THR A 337 -6.63 24.81 15.78
CA THR A 337 -7.38 24.39 16.95
C THR A 337 -6.46 24.23 18.15
N GLY A 338 -6.99 24.46 19.36
CA GLY A 338 -6.19 24.39 20.58
C GLY A 338 -5.62 25.72 21.04
N ASN A 339 -4.61 25.68 21.88
CA ASN A 339 -3.98 26.85 22.48
C ASN A 339 -2.50 26.92 22.15
N PHE A 340 -2.04 28.08 21.75
CA PHE A 340 -0.61 28.32 21.60
C PHE A 340 0.10 28.34 22.98
N ILE A 341 1.21 27.65 23.08
CA ILE A 341 2.10 27.70 24.23
C ILE A 341 3.48 28.11 23.74
N LYS A 342 3.89 29.31 24.12
CA LYS A 342 5.18 29.85 23.74
C LYS A 342 6.31 29.12 24.45
N ILE A 343 7.44 28.93 23.78
CA ILE A 343 8.71 28.60 24.40
C ILE A 343 9.36 29.91 24.87
N SER A 344 9.73 30.01 26.15
CA SER A 344 10.40 31.20 26.66
C SER A 344 11.71 31.45 25.94
N GLY A 345 11.99 32.70 25.57
CA GLY A 345 13.15 33.08 24.76
C GLY A 345 12.98 32.84 23.26
N SER A 346 11.95 32.10 22.83
CA SER A 346 11.70 31.87 21.40
C SER A 346 11.28 33.15 20.69
N SER A 347 11.78 33.35 19.47
CA SER A 347 11.35 34.40 18.57
C SER A 347 9.95 34.20 18.02
N VAL A 348 9.37 33.01 18.20
CA VAL A 348 8.01 32.67 17.75
C VAL A 348 6.98 33.15 18.76
N GLY A 349 5.96 33.81 18.28
CA GLY A 349 4.86 34.33 19.10
C GLY A 349 3.53 34.23 18.37
N GLU A 350 2.47 34.55 19.09
CA GLU A 350 1.10 34.64 18.54
C GLU A 350 0.65 36.09 18.49
N LYS A 351 0.02 36.44 17.40
CA LYS A 351 -0.69 37.70 17.24
C LYS A 351 -1.89 37.54 16.31
N ASN A 352 -3.07 37.95 16.78
CA ASN A 352 -4.32 37.92 16.01
C ASN A 352 -4.64 36.48 15.49
N GLY A 353 -4.42 35.43 16.29
CA GLY A 353 -4.66 34.05 15.89
C GLY A 353 -3.66 33.47 14.89
N GLN A 354 -2.52 34.14 14.71
CA GLN A 354 -1.45 33.66 13.84
C GLN A 354 -0.17 33.46 14.66
N ILE A 355 0.47 32.30 14.44
CA ILE A 355 1.75 31.94 15.06
C ILE A 355 2.84 32.15 14.00
N TYR A 356 3.84 32.96 14.31
CA TYR A 356 4.96 33.26 13.40
C TYR A 356 6.16 33.82 14.17
N ALA A 357 7.33 33.89 13.51
CA ALA A 357 8.49 34.57 14.06
C ALA A 357 8.26 36.08 14.10
N THR A 358 8.35 36.65 15.29
CA THR A 358 8.18 38.10 15.52
C THR A 358 9.42 38.93 15.12
N GLU A 359 10.59 38.26 15.03
CA GLU A 359 11.87 38.86 14.66
C GLU A 359 12.26 38.41 13.25
N SER A 360 12.76 39.35 12.43
CA SER A 360 13.31 39.05 11.11
C SER A 360 14.64 38.30 11.26
N GLU A 361 14.92 37.40 10.29
CA GLU A 361 16.17 36.63 10.24
C GLU A 361 16.38 35.73 11.47
N ASN A 362 15.30 35.26 12.10
CA ASN A 362 15.34 34.49 13.33
C ASN A 362 16.14 33.18 13.18
N PHE A 363 16.18 32.57 11.99
CA PHE A 363 16.95 31.37 11.70
C PHE A 363 18.48 31.56 11.89
N LYS A 364 18.98 32.79 11.80
CA LYS A 364 20.39 33.11 12.05
C LYS A 364 20.76 33.06 13.54
N LYS A 365 19.78 33.09 14.42
CA LYS A 365 19.98 33.12 15.86
C LYS A 365 20.01 31.74 16.52
N GLY A 366 19.78 30.67 15.75
CA GLY A 366 19.92 29.29 16.24
C GLY A 366 18.88 28.86 17.28
N VAL A 367 17.65 29.40 17.20
CA VAL A 367 16.55 29.02 18.11
C VAL A 367 15.50 28.24 17.38
#